data_bbaf46d6fed4eb91107b4d97f65efb58
#
_entry.id   bbaf46d6fed4eb91107b4d97f65efb58
#
_cell.length_a   1.000
_cell.length_b   1.000
_cell.length_c   1.000
_cell.angle_alpha   90.00
_cell.angle_beta   90.00
_cell.angle_gamma   90.00
#
_symmetry.space_group_name_H-M   'P 1'
#
loop_
_entity.id
_entity.type
_entity.pdbx_description
1 polymer ?
#
loop_
_entity_poly.entity_id
_entity_poly.type
_entity_poly.pdbx_seq_one_letter_code
_entity_poly.pdbx_strand_id
1 'polypeptide(L)'
;MSYREKPVLSQDEALQLHNEALVVDSQIPTITIGGLFTDNMRKRMDECFKEGMTKAEASATLSGMIPGEIQNSTDAKAQYIELWEKSGVNIASGTYAGPAAGIDAAYDSSVKRMSDAISIINSIPEKLMLVTTSDHIREAHDTGKGGIIFDFQDTLSFGTDLNKVDFFYNLGLRVVQLTYNLRNLVGDGCTEIHKSGLSYFGRELVSKLNEKNMIVDVSHCSEQVGWDAMEISSSPVVVTHSTSAAIVKHDRGKSDKFARAIADNGGFLGVVVIPGFIQETSTATLDDWALHIEHLVDVMGIDHVCIGTDKLGPGPGTETLFEYPKEMPGMRPGHFNWSGFREEHRVNDNGLGLPYPQYDDYKTIGYEQFTDWPNLTCLLYTSDAADE
;
A
#
# COMPACT_ATOMS: atom_id res chain seq x y z
N MET A 1 3.53 6.79 28.80
CA MET A 1 4.84 7.35 28.39
C MET A 1 4.56 8.23 27.20
N SER A 2 5.05 9.47 27.18
CA SER A 2 4.98 10.25 25.93
C SER A 2 5.93 9.61 24.92
N TYR A 3 5.66 9.72 23.63
CA TYR A 3 6.55 9.24 22.56
C TYR A 3 7.98 9.80 22.72
N ARG A 4 8.11 11.00 23.27
CA ARG A 4 9.39 11.70 23.56
C ARG A 4 10.20 11.12 24.72
N GLU A 5 9.64 10.18 25.50
CA GLU A 5 10.31 9.54 26.64
C GLU A 5 10.71 8.08 26.35
N LYS A 6 10.73 7.68 25.05
CA LYS A 6 11.20 6.34 24.67
C LYS A 6 12.69 6.18 24.94
N PRO A 7 13.16 4.99 25.34
CA PRO A 7 14.58 4.73 25.43
C PRO A 7 15.22 4.79 24.04
N VAL A 8 16.35 5.46 23.92
CA VAL A 8 17.20 5.39 22.74
C VAL A 8 17.94 4.05 22.79
N LEU A 9 17.70 3.20 21.80
CA LEU A 9 18.31 1.87 21.68
C LEU A 9 19.55 1.95 20.79
N SER A 10 20.48 1.03 20.98
CA SER A 10 21.50 0.77 19.98
C SER A 10 20.85 0.13 18.73
N GLN A 11 21.54 0.16 17.61
CA GLN A 11 21.06 -0.45 16.37
C GLN A 11 20.75 -1.95 16.52
N ASP A 12 21.59 -2.69 17.25
CA ASP A 12 21.38 -4.11 17.52
C ASP A 12 20.14 -4.36 18.39
N GLU A 13 19.93 -3.54 19.42
CA GLU A 13 18.74 -3.61 20.28
C GLU A 13 17.46 -3.26 19.51
N ALA A 14 17.49 -2.25 18.63
CA ALA A 14 16.36 -1.90 17.78
C ALA A 14 16.04 -3.00 16.77
N LEU A 15 17.04 -3.65 16.19
CA LEU A 15 16.86 -4.80 15.31
C LEU A 15 16.32 -6.01 16.07
N GLN A 16 16.79 -6.26 17.28
CA GLN A 16 16.23 -7.31 18.15
C GLN A 16 14.75 -7.02 18.45
N LEU A 17 14.41 -5.78 18.82
CA LEU A 17 13.03 -5.36 19.06
C LEU A 17 12.16 -5.61 17.80
N HIS A 18 12.66 -5.25 16.61
CA HIS A 18 11.97 -5.50 15.35
C HIS A 18 11.64 -6.98 15.15
N ASN A 19 12.59 -7.86 15.42
CA ASN A 19 12.42 -9.31 15.24
C ASN A 19 11.51 -9.95 16.30
N GLU A 20 11.35 -9.34 17.47
CA GLU A 20 10.51 -9.84 18.56
C GLU A 20 9.10 -9.24 18.56
N ALA A 21 8.93 -8.05 17.97
CA ALA A 21 7.65 -7.36 17.93
C ALA A 21 6.69 -7.97 16.91
N LEU A 22 5.39 -7.77 17.12
CA LEU A 22 4.38 -7.99 16.09
C LEU A 22 4.43 -6.82 15.10
N VAL A 23 5.10 -7.01 13.97
CA VAL A 23 5.25 -6.00 12.91
C VAL A 23 4.13 -6.13 11.91
N VAL A 24 3.35 -5.05 11.75
CA VAL A 24 2.21 -4.98 10.84
C VAL A 24 2.43 -3.87 9.82
N ASP A 25 2.39 -4.21 8.53
CA ASP A 25 2.29 -3.24 7.43
C ASP A 25 0.83 -3.15 6.98
N SER A 26 0.20 -2.01 7.28
CA SER A 26 -1.22 -1.81 7.00
C SER A 26 -1.55 -1.65 5.52
N GLN A 27 -0.53 -1.50 4.66
CA GLN A 27 -0.69 -1.45 3.22
C GLN A 27 0.59 -1.80 2.47
N ILE A 28 0.53 -2.86 1.67
CA ILE A 28 1.51 -3.15 0.62
C ILE A 28 0.79 -3.28 -0.74
N PRO A 29 1.44 -2.95 -1.87
CA PRO A 29 0.78 -3.01 -3.19
C PRO A 29 0.33 -4.41 -3.61
N THR A 30 1.00 -5.46 -3.14
CA THR A 30 0.70 -6.86 -3.46
C THR A 30 1.63 -7.78 -2.67
N ILE A 31 1.32 -9.09 -2.61
CA ILE A 31 2.25 -10.08 -2.07
C ILE A 31 3.28 -10.58 -3.09
N THR A 32 3.22 -10.16 -4.34
CA THR A 32 4.27 -10.44 -5.33
C THR A 32 5.46 -9.53 -5.06
N ILE A 33 6.19 -9.83 -3.97
CA ILE A 33 7.30 -9.02 -3.46
C ILE A 33 8.37 -8.87 -4.54
N GLY A 34 8.80 -7.63 -4.78
CA GLY A 34 9.96 -7.32 -5.61
C GLY A 34 11.23 -7.96 -5.06
N GLY A 35 12.18 -8.24 -5.94
CA GLY A 35 13.43 -8.92 -5.59
C GLY A 35 13.48 -10.39 -5.98
N LEU A 36 12.36 -11.08 -6.15
CA LEU A 36 12.35 -12.40 -6.78
C LEU A 36 12.64 -12.25 -8.29
N PHE A 37 13.77 -12.79 -8.73
CA PHE A 37 14.18 -12.70 -10.12
C PHE A 37 14.92 -13.97 -10.56
N THR A 38 14.15 -14.93 -11.07
CA THR A 38 14.67 -16.26 -11.49
C THR A 38 15.31 -16.23 -12.88
N ASP A 39 16.03 -17.28 -13.23
CA ASP A 39 16.59 -17.45 -14.59
C ASP A 39 15.51 -17.52 -15.67
N ASN A 40 14.35 -18.08 -15.35
CA ASN A 40 13.21 -18.10 -16.26
C ASN A 40 12.65 -16.67 -16.50
N MET A 41 12.55 -15.89 -15.44
CA MET A 41 12.16 -14.48 -15.54
C MET A 41 13.20 -13.66 -16.32
N ARG A 42 14.51 -13.93 -16.17
CA ARG A 42 15.56 -13.29 -16.99
C ARG A 42 15.38 -13.56 -18.47
N LYS A 43 15.12 -14.82 -18.85
CA LYS A 43 14.85 -15.20 -20.25
C LYS A 43 13.60 -14.47 -20.79
N ARG A 44 12.54 -14.44 -19.99
CA ARG A 44 11.32 -13.72 -20.39
C ARG A 44 11.54 -12.23 -20.54
N MET A 45 12.36 -11.63 -19.69
CA MET A 45 12.77 -10.23 -19.81
C MET A 45 13.46 -9.96 -21.15
N ASP A 46 14.41 -10.82 -21.56
CA ASP A 46 15.09 -10.70 -22.86
C ASP A 46 14.12 -10.82 -24.05
N GLU A 47 13.06 -11.62 -23.90
CA GLU A 47 12.00 -11.72 -24.91
C GLU A 47 11.17 -10.44 -24.94
N CYS A 48 10.72 -9.93 -23.78
CA CYS A 48 10.00 -8.67 -23.68
C CYS A 48 10.76 -7.52 -24.37
N PHE A 49 12.08 -7.48 -24.19
CA PHE A 49 12.94 -6.50 -24.84
C PHE A 49 12.89 -6.64 -26.38
N LYS A 50 13.02 -7.86 -26.88
CA LYS A 50 12.94 -8.15 -28.34
C LYS A 50 11.57 -7.86 -28.91
N GLU A 51 10.51 -8.04 -28.14
CA GLU A 51 9.13 -7.73 -28.47
C GLU A 51 8.85 -6.21 -28.47
N GLY A 52 9.79 -5.40 -27.98
CA GLY A 52 9.67 -3.94 -27.90
C GLY A 52 8.70 -3.48 -26.80
N MET A 53 8.52 -4.27 -25.75
CA MET A 53 7.69 -3.88 -24.59
C MET A 53 8.30 -2.68 -23.87
N THR A 54 7.44 -1.88 -23.25
CA THR A 54 7.87 -0.86 -22.29
C THR A 54 8.39 -1.51 -21.01
N LYS A 55 9.18 -0.74 -20.24
CA LYS A 55 9.59 -1.11 -18.88
C LYS A 55 8.40 -1.55 -18.02
N ALA A 56 7.28 -0.84 -18.12
CA ALA A 56 6.07 -1.14 -17.37
C ALA A 56 5.38 -2.44 -17.80
N GLU A 57 5.25 -2.67 -19.11
CA GLU A 57 4.68 -3.91 -19.65
C GLU A 57 5.57 -5.11 -19.31
N ALA A 58 6.89 -4.96 -19.42
CA ALA A 58 7.84 -5.98 -19.03
C ALA A 58 7.77 -6.27 -17.51
N SER A 59 7.76 -5.23 -16.68
CA SER A 59 7.62 -5.37 -15.21
C SER A 59 6.31 -6.06 -14.82
N ALA A 60 5.19 -5.68 -15.43
CA ALA A 60 3.90 -6.34 -15.21
C ALA A 60 3.92 -7.81 -15.65
N THR A 61 4.55 -8.11 -16.79
CA THR A 61 4.71 -9.47 -17.30
C THR A 61 5.53 -10.33 -16.32
N LEU A 62 6.67 -9.82 -15.85
CA LEU A 62 7.53 -10.52 -14.91
C LEU A 62 6.85 -10.71 -13.54
N SER A 63 6.17 -9.68 -13.04
CA SER A 63 5.39 -9.79 -11.81
C SER A 63 4.30 -10.85 -11.90
N GLY A 64 3.66 -10.97 -13.07
CA GLY A 64 2.67 -12.00 -13.35
C GLY A 64 3.22 -13.43 -13.39
N MET A 65 4.54 -13.60 -13.52
CA MET A 65 5.20 -14.93 -13.47
C MET A 65 5.42 -15.43 -12.04
N ILE A 66 5.51 -14.53 -11.06
CA ILE A 66 5.90 -14.88 -9.67
C ILE A 66 5.07 -16.04 -9.08
N PRO A 67 3.74 -16.08 -9.20
CA PRO A 67 2.97 -17.20 -8.66
C PRO A 67 3.39 -18.55 -9.26
N GLY A 68 3.60 -18.58 -10.59
CA GLY A 68 4.07 -19.78 -11.29
C GLY A 68 5.50 -20.19 -10.92
N GLU A 69 6.40 -19.22 -10.75
CA GLU A 69 7.76 -19.48 -10.30
C GLU A 69 7.78 -20.10 -8.89
N ILE A 70 7.03 -19.54 -7.96
CA ILE A 70 6.91 -20.06 -6.58
C ILE A 70 6.30 -21.46 -6.57
N GLN A 71 5.30 -21.74 -7.43
CA GLN A 71 4.70 -23.07 -7.49
C GLN A 71 5.65 -24.15 -8.00
N ASN A 72 6.46 -23.82 -8.98
CA ASN A 72 7.19 -24.80 -9.78
C ASN A 72 8.71 -24.87 -9.48
N SER A 73 9.26 -23.94 -8.69
CA SER A 73 10.68 -23.88 -8.40
C SER A 73 10.95 -23.82 -6.90
N THR A 74 11.72 -24.79 -6.39
CA THR A 74 12.19 -24.81 -5.00
C THR A 74 13.08 -23.60 -4.70
N ASP A 75 13.91 -23.19 -5.67
CA ASP A 75 14.81 -22.06 -5.50
C ASP A 75 14.03 -20.73 -5.45
N ALA A 76 13.01 -20.58 -6.29
CA ALA A 76 12.13 -19.41 -6.23
C ALA A 76 11.36 -19.33 -4.90
N LYS A 77 10.88 -20.47 -4.39
CA LYS A 77 10.29 -20.55 -3.04
C LYS A 77 11.26 -20.08 -1.97
N ALA A 78 12.46 -20.59 -1.99
CA ALA A 78 13.49 -20.25 -1.00
C ALA A 78 13.83 -18.75 -1.06
N GLN A 79 14.03 -18.19 -2.24
CA GLN A 79 14.26 -16.76 -2.42
C GLN A 79 13.08 -15.92 -1.91
N TYR A 80 11.84 -16.31 -2.22
CA TYR A 80 10.65 -15.58 -1.76
C TYR A 80 10.52 -15.60 -0.23
N ILE A 81 10.76 -16.76 0.39
CA ILE A 81 10.75 -16.92 1.85
C ILE A 81 11.82 -16.02 2.48
N GLU A 82 13.04 -16.03 1.92
CA GLU A 82 14.15 -15.21 2.40
C GLU A 82 13.83 -13.70 2.36
N LEU A 83 13.17 -13.22 1.29
CA LEU A 83 12.76 -11.82 1.18
C LEU A 83 11.73 -11.45 2.26
N TRP A 84 10.79 -12.35 2.54
CA TRP A 84 9.81 -12.16 3.60
C TRP A 84 10.47 -12.15 4.98
N GLU A 85 11.30 -13.14 5.28
CA GLU A 85 12.00 -13.25 6.55
C GLU A 85 12.93 -12.06 6.82
N LYS A 86 13.62 -11.55 5.81
CA LYS A 86 14.48 -10.36 5.92
C LYS A 86 13.70 -9.08 6.24
N SER A 87 12.45 -8.99 5.84
CA SER A 87 11.63 -7.82 6.16
C SER A 87 11.21 -7.77 7.64
N GLY A 88 11.16 -8.92 8.31
CA GLY A 88 10.64 -9.06 9.67
C GLY A 88 9.15 -8.74 9.82
N VAL A 89 8.43 -8.48 8.72
CA VAL A 89 6.99 -8.18 8.74
C VAL A 89 6.20 -9.45 9.03
N ASN A 90 5.42 -9.45 10.10
CA ASN A 90 4.55 -10.58 10.46
C ASN A 90 3.23 -10.53 9.70
N ILE A 91 2.63 -9.35 9.55
CA ILE A 91 1.34 -9.17 8.90
C ILE A 91 1.43 -8.07 7.86
N ALA A 92 0.93 -8.32 6.66
CA ALA A 92 0.80 -7.29 5.64
C ALA A 92 -0.60 -7.31 5.01
N SER A 93 -1.19 -6.11 4.86
CA SER A 93 -2.41 -5.91 4.07
C SER A 93 -2.01 -5.66 2.62
N GLY A 94 -2.34 -6.59 1.74
CA GLY A 94 -2.01 -6.53 0.33
C GLY A 94 -3.21 -6.23 -0.54
N THR A 95 -3.05 -5.36 -1.56
CA THR A 95 -4.16 -4.94 -2.40
C THR A 95 -4.37 -5.82 -3.62
N TYR A 96 -5.63 -6.15 -3.89
CA TYR A 96 -6.04 -7.02 -5.00
C TYR A 96 -7.06 -6.36 -5.94
N ALA A 97 -7.50 -5.15 -5.64
CA ALA A 97 -8.27 -4.31 -6.55
C ALA A 97 -7.72 -2.89 -6.58
N GLY A 98 -7.76 -2.27 -7.75
CA GLY A 98 -7.34 -0.90 -7.98
C GLY A 98 -8.01 -0.35 -9.23
N PRO A 99 -7.55 0.79 -9.75
CA PRO A 99 -8.12 1.39 -10.96
C PRO A 99 -8.13 0.43 -12.14
N ALA A 100 -9.22 0.43 -12.90
CA ALA A 100 -9.39 -0.41 -14.08
C ALA A 100 -10.18 0.32 -15.16
N ALA A 101 -10.13 -0.20 -16.39
CA ALA A 101 -10.81 0.39 -17.54
C ALA A 101 -12.37 0.28 -17.48
N GLY A 102 -12.90 -0.46 -16.54
CA GLY A 102 -14.34 -0.64 -16.32
C GLY A 102 -14.65 -1.74 -15.32
N ILE A 103 -15.93 -1.93 -15.01
CA ILE A 103 -16.41 -2.85 -13.97
C ILE A 103 -15.97 -4.30 -14.22
N ASP A 104 -16.14 -4.78 -15.45
CA ASP A 104 -15.80 -6.17 -15.79
C ASP A 104 -14.29 -6.40 -15.71
N ALA A 105 -13.49 -5.46 -16.23
CA ALA A 105 -12.04 -5.53 -16.14
C ALA A 105 -11.55 -5.46 -14.68
N ALA A 106 -12.19 -4.64 -13.83
CA ALA A 106 -11.90 -4.57 -12.40
C ALA A 106 -12.20 -5.89 -11.70
N TYR A 107 -13.38 -6.47 -11.99
CA TYR A 107 -13.79 -7.74 -11.41
C TYR A 107 -12.84 -8.88 -11.80
N ASP A 108 -12.59 -9.05 -13.08
CA ASP A 108 -11.71 -10.12 -13.59
C ASP A 108 -10.29 -10.00 -13.05
N SER A 109 -9.75 -8.77 -13.01
CA SER A 109 -8.44 -8.49 -12.43
C SER A 109 -8.38 -8.85 -10.95
N SER A 110 -9.39 -8.46 -10.18
CA SER A 110 -9.42 -8.73 -8.74
C SER A 110 -9.51 -10.23 -8.44
N VAL A 111 -10.36 -10.96 -9.16
CA VAL A 111 -10.48 -12.41 -9.02
C VAL A 111 -9.14 -13.09 -9.35
N LYS A 112 -8.49 -12.67 -10.45
CA LYS A 112 -7.19 -13.22 -10.84
C LYS A 112 -6.13 -12.95 -9.79
N ARG A 113 -6.00 -11.71 -9.32
CA ARG A 113 -4.98 -11.31 -8.33
C ARG A 113 -5.17 -12.03 -6.99
N MET A 114 -6.41 -12.17 -6.51
CA MET A 114 -6.71 -12.95 -5.31
C MET A 114 -6.40 -14.44 -5.51
N SER A 115 -6.71 -15.01 -6.67
CA SER A 115 -6.36 -16.39 -7.02
C SER A 115 -4.84 -16.61 -7.03
N ASP A 116 -4.09 -15.69 -7.62
CA ASP A 116 -2.63 -15.72 -7.64
C ASP A 116 -2.06 -15.69 -6.20
N ALA A 117 -2.60 -14.82 -5.35
CA ALA A 117 -2.20 -14.71 -3.94
C ALA A 117 -2.51 -15.98 -3.14
N ILE A 118 -3.70 -16.53 -3.30
CA ILE A 118 -4.09 -17.81 -2.67
C ILE A 118 -3.15 -18.93 -3.12
N SER A 119 -2.76 -18.90 -4.39
CA SER A 119 -1.83 -19.88 -4.95
C SER A 119 -0.43 -19.78 -4.32
N ILE A 120 0.08 -18.55 -4.11
CA ILE A 120 1.35 -18.33 -3.41
C ILE A 120 1.24 -18.86 -1.96
N ILE A 121 0.22 -18.45 -1.23
CA ILE A 121 0.01 -18.85 0.18
C ILE A 121 -0.05 -20.38 0.29
N ASN A 122 -0.81 -21.05 -0.59
CA ASN A 122 -0.94 -22.49 -0.59
C ASN A 122 0.34 -23.24 -1.04
N SER A 123 1.25 -22.55 -1.73
CA SER A 123 2.52 -23.13 -2.16
C SER A 123 3.57 -23.17 -1.06
N ILE A 124 3.42 -22.34 -0.02
CA ILE A 124 4.34 -22.24 1.13
C ILE A 124 3.57 -22.12 2.46
N PRO A 125 2.66 -23.08 2.77
CA PRO A 125 1.74 -22.99 3.91
C PRO A 125 2.48 -23.04 5.27
N GLU A 126 3.72 -23.50 5.29
CA GLU A 126 4.58 -23.47 6.46
C GLU A 126 5.13 -22.08 6.79
N LYS A 127 5.06 -21.14 5.84
CA LYS A 127 5.61 -19.78 5.97
C LYS A 127 4.59 -18.67 5.77
N LEU A 128 3.49 -18.93 5.07
CA LEU A 128 2.42 -17.95 4.84
C LEU A 128 1.06 -18.47 5.27
N MET A 129 0.19 -17.55 5.65
CA MET A 129 -1.22 -17.84 5.91
C MET A 129 -2.12 -16.65 5.53
N LEU A 130 -3.36 -16.96 5.17
CA LEU A 130 -4.40 -15.94 4.96
C LEU A 130 -4.97 -15.50 6.31
N VAL A 131 -4.97 -14.20 6.56
CA VAL A 131 -5.52 -13.60 7.77
C VAL A 131 -6.93 -13.10 7.49
N THR A 132 -7.91 -13.65 8.19
CA THR A 132 -9.32 -13.26 8.07
C THR A 132 -9.97 -12.92 9.42
N THR A 133 -9.24 -13.11 10.52
CA THR A 133 -9.69 -12.81 11.90
C THR A 133 -8.49 -12.27 12.70
N SER A 134 -8.78 -11.61 13.82
CA SER A 134 -7.73 -11.17 14.76
C SER A 134 -6.93 -12.33 15.38
N ASP A 135 -7.55 -13.51 15.52
CA ASP A 135 -6.84 -14.70 16.04
C ASP A 135 -5.80 -15.20 15.04
N HIS A 136 -6.06 -15.09 13.72
CA HIS A 136 -5.07 -15.43 12.70
C HIS A 136 -3.85 -14.50 12.75
N ILE A 137 -3.99 -13.23 13.19
CA ILE A 137 -2.86 -12.31 13.39
C ILE A 137 -1.94 -12.86 14.48
N ARG A 138 -2.50 -13.29 15.62
CA ARG A 138 -1.74 -13.89 16.72
C ARG A 138 -1.11 -15.21 16.29
N GLU A 139 -1.88 -16.06 15.63
CA GLU A 139 -1.39 -17.34 15.11
C GLU A 139 -0.20 -17.15 14.17
N ALA A 140 -0.27 -16.18 13.24
CA ALA A 140 0.84 -15.89 12.33
C ALA A 140 2.11 -15.49 13.10
N HIS A 141 2.01 -14.58 14.04
CA HIS A 141 3.12 -14.15 14.87
C HIS A 141 3.69 -15.29 15.70
N ASP A 142 2.84 -16.03 16.45
CA ASP A 142 3.25 -17.09 17.36
C ASP A 142 3.89 -18.29 16.61
N THR A 143 3.51 -18.51 15.36
CA THR A 143 4.03 -19.61 14.53
C THR A 143 5.17 -19.17 13.60
N GLY A 144 5.53 -17.88 13.58
CA GLY A 144 6.55 -17.33 12.69
C GLY A 144 6.15 -17.35 11.21
N LYS A 145 4.86 -17.28 10.92
CA LYS A 145 4.34 -17.18 9.55
C LYS A 145 4.09 -15.73 9.18
N GLY A 146 4.26 -15.41 7.89
CA GLY A 146 3.75 -14.17 7.31
C GLY A 146 2.23 -14.27 7.12
N GLY A 147 1.49 -13.35 7.75
CA GLY A 147 0.03 -13.26 7.62
C GLY A 147 -0.35 -12.25 6.54
N ILE A 148 -1.21 -12.66 5.62
CA ILE A 148 -1.68 -11.82 4.52
C ILE A 148 -3.15 -11.46 4.72
N ILE A 149 -3.43 -10.16 4.82
CA ILE A 149 -4.79 -9.61 4.78
C ILE A 149 -5.09 -9.20 3.34
N PHE A 150 -6.25 -9.58 2.83
CA PHE A 150 -6.69 -9.12 1.51
C PHE A 150 -7.43 -7.80 1.63
N ASP A 151 -7.00 -6.82 0.85
CA ASP A 151 -7.65 -5.53 0.71
C ASP A 151 -7.97 -5.15 -0.75
N PHE A 152 -8.88 -4.21 -0.90
CA PHE A 152 -9.21 -3.54 -2.14
C PHE A 152 -8.96 -2.05 -2.00
N GLN A 153 -8.20 -1.45 -2.91
CA GLN A 153 -7.98 0.00 -2.98
C GLN A 153 -9.01 0.73 -3.88
N ASP A 154 -9.95 0.01 -4.46
CA ASP A 154 -11.08 0.56 -5.21
C ASP A 154 -12.27 -0.39 -5.16
N THR A 155 -13.48 0.15 -5.28
CA THR A 155 -14.74 -0.61 -5.21
C THR A 155 -15.34 -0.93 -6.57
N LEU A 156 -14.66 -0.59 -7.66
CA LEU A 156 -15.17 -0.79 -9.02
C LEU A 156 -15.45 -2.28 -9.32
N SER A 157 -14.72 -3.20 -8.67
CA SER A 157 -14.95 -4.66 -8.79
C SER A 157 -16.32 -5.11 -8.30
N PHE A 158 -16.96 -4.35 -7.39
CA PHE A 158 -18.34 -4.64 -6.98
C PHE A 158 -19.36 -4.17 -8.02
N GLY A 159 -19.01 -3.20 -8.87
CA GLY A 159 -19.95 -2.55 -9.79
C GLY A 159 -21.11 -1.95 -9.01
N THR A 160 -22.34 -2.30 -9.38
CA THR A 160 -23.58 -1.90 -8.70
C THR A 160 -24.25 -3.06 -7.95
N ASP A 161 -23.56 -4.19 -7.78
CA ASP A 161 -24.10 -5.40 -7.15
C ASP A 161 -23.43 -5.65 -5.79
N LEU A 162 -24.12 -5.30 -4.72
CA LEU A 162 -23.65 -5.51 -3.34
C LEU A 162 -23.49 -7.00 -2.96
N ASN A 163 -24.08 -7.94 -3.71
CA ASN A 163 -23.84 -9.37 -3.46
C ASN A 163 -22.39 -9.77 -3.78
N LYS A 164 -21.69 -9.00 -4.60
CA LYS A 164 -20.26 -9.22 -4.85
C LYS A 164 -19.40 -8.98 -3.60
N VAL A 165 -19.88 -8.21 -2.63
CA VAL A 165 -19.23 -8.07 -1.31
C VAL A 165 -19.18 -9.44 -0.62
N ASP A 166 -20.31 -10.18 -0.63
CA ASP A 166 -20.35 -11.52 -0.05
C ASP A 166 -19.39 -12.49 -0.76
N PHE A 167 -19.32 -12.40 -2.10
CA PHE A 167 -18.40 -13.21 -2.89
C PHE A 167 -16.94 -12.98 -2.50
N PHE A 168 -16.48 -11.73 -2.50
CA PHE A 168 -15.10 -11.40 -2.16
C PHE A 168 -14.78 -11.62 -0.66
N TYR A 169 -15.75 -11.38 0.23
CA TYR A 169 -15.62 -11.72 1.64
C TYR A 169 -15.34 -13.23 1.84
N ASN A 170 -16.05 -14.08 1.12
CA ASN A 170 -15.85 -15.54 1.16
C ASN A 170 -14.49 -15.96 0.57
N LEU A 171 -13.91 -15.17 -0.33
CA LEU A 171 -12.54 -15.35 -0.82
C LEU A 171 -11.47 -14.82 0.15
N GLY A 172 -11.86 -14.18 1.26
CA GLY A 172 -10.94 -13.71 2.28
C GLY A 172 -10.75 -12.20 2.35
N LEU A 173 -11.44 -11.38 1.53
CA LEU A 173 -11.36 -9.92 1.59
C LEU A 173 -11.81 -9.40 2.96
N ARG A 174 -11.02 -8.49 3.57
CA ARG A 174 -11.32 -7.93 4.89
C ARG A 174 -11.23 -6.42 4.98
N VAL A 175 -10.49 -5.78 4.08
CA VAL A 175 -10.33 -4.32 4.06
C VAL A 175 -10.80 -3.79 2.71
N VAL A 176 -11.60 -2.73 2.72
CA VAL A 176 -12.13 -2.12 1.48
C VAL A 176 -11.99 -0.62 1.55
N GLN A 177 -11.13 -0.09 0.70
CA GLN A 177 -11.02 1.33 0.43
C GLN A 177 -12.11 1.74 -0.58
N LEU A 178 -12.83 2.81 -0.26
CA LEU A 178 -14.07 3.17 -0.96
C LEU A 178 -13.82 3.72 -2.37
N THR A 179 -12.77 4.52 -2.55
CA THR A 179 -12.39 5.08 -3.86
C THR A 179 -10.88 5.04 -4.02
N TYR A 180 -10.39 4.93 -5.24
CA TYR A 180 -9.01 5.30 -5.54
C TYR A 180 -8.90 6.84 -5.70
N ASN A 181 -7.93 7.33 -6.48
CA ASN A 181 -7.68 8.78 -6.60
C ASN A 181 -8.81 9.59 -7.25
N LEU A 182 -9.59 8.97 -8.13
CA LEU A 182 -10.68 9.60 -8.87
C LEU A 182 -12.05 9.16 -8.33
N ARG A 183 -13.08 9.88 -8.76
CA ARG A 183 -14.46 9.52 -8.51
C ARG A 183 -14.81 8.17 -9.12
N ASN A 184 -15.48 7.33 -8.33
CA ASN A 184 -16.12 6.10 -8.79
C ASN A 184 -17.63 6.12 -8.43
N LEU A 185 -18.29 4.95 -8.44
CA LEU A 185 -19.72 4.85 -8.11
C LEU A 185 -20.02 5.16 -6.64
N VAL A 186 -19.04 5.04 -5.77
CA VAL A 186 -19.18 5.14 -4.30
C VAL A 186 -19.01 6.58 -3.81
N GLY A 187 -18.04 7.30 -4.39
CA GLY A 187 -17.73 8.65 -3.93
C GLY A 187 -16.55 9.28 -4.66
N ASP A 188 -16.01 10.31 -4.08
CA ASP A 188 -14.93 11.11 -4.65
C ASP A 188 -13.57 10.70 -4.10
N GLY A 189 -12.61 10.49 -5.01
CA GLY A 189 -11.20 10.32 -4.66
C GLY A 189 -10.53 11.62 -4.23
N CYS A 190 -9.33 11.49 -3.68
CA CYS A 190 -8.58 12.62 -3.12
C CYS A 190 -8.15 13.66 -4.18
N THR A 191 -8.01 13.26 -5.45
CA THR A 191 -7.58 14.15 -6.53
C THR A 191 -8.72 14.84 -7.26
N GLU A 192 -9.98 14.62 -6.86
CA GLU A 192 -11.12 15.35 -7.43
C GLU A 192 -11.05 16.84 -7.11
N ILE A 193 -11.39 17.68 -8.10
CA ILE A 193 -11.39 19.14 -7.93
C ILE A 193 -12.56 19.56 -7.04
N HIS A 194 -13.73 18.98 -7.27
CA HIS A 194 -14.95 19.21 -6.49
C HIS A 194 -15.30 17.94 -5.73
N LYS A 195 -15.25 18.00 -4.41
CA LYS A 195 -15.38 16.87 -3.50
C LYS A 195 -16.78 16.88 -2.87
N SER A 196 -17.65 15.96 -3.32
CA SER A 196 -19.06 15.88 -2.92
C SER A 196 -19.36 14.82 -1.86
N GLY A 197 -18.39 13.95 -1.51
CA GLY A 197 -18.59 12.89 -0.52
C GLY A 197 -19.16 11.60 -1.11
N LEU A 198 -19.85 10.82 -0.27
CA LEU A 198 -20.43 9.53 -0.64
C LEU A 198 -21.69 9.69 -1.49
N SER A 199 -21.82 8.86 -2.51
CA SER A 199 -23.08 8.65 -3.22
C SER A 199 -24.08 7.85 -2.33
N TYR A 200 -25.35 7.78 -2.75
CA TYR A 200 -26.33 6.90 -2.09
C TYR A 200 -25.87 5.44 -2.11
N PHE A 201 -25.34 4.96 -3.25
CA PHE A 201 -24.76 3.62 -3.37
C PHE A 201 -23.57 3.44 -2.43
N GLY A 202 -22.73 4.47 -2.27
CA GLY A 202 -21.61 4.45 -1.34
C GLY A 202 -22.07 4.26 0.12
N ARG A 203 -23.15 4.89 0.53
CA ARG A 203 -23.73 4.72 1.87
C ARG A 203 -24.24 3.28 2.08
N GLU A 204 -24.92 2.72 1.08
CA GLU A 204 -25.35 1.31 1.13
C GLU A 204 -24.17 0.33 1.19
N LEU A 205 -23.10 0.61 0.43
CA LEU A 205 -21.89 -0.20 0.47
C LEU A 205 -21.21 -0.17 1.85
N VAL A 206 -21.06 1.01 2.47
CA VAL A 206 -20.50 1.10 3.84
C VAL A 206 -21.34 0.30 4.83
N SER A 207 -22.67 0.39 4.75
CA SER A 207 -23.57 -0.42 5.58
C SER A 207 -23.36 -1.93 5.35
N LYS A 208 -23.21 -2.33 4.08
CA LYS A 208 -22.97 -3.75 3.72
C LYS A 208 -21.61 -4.26 4.21
N LEU A 209 -20.56 -3.42 4.16
CA LEU A 209 -19.25 -3.76 4.71
C LEU A 209 -19.30 -3.96 6.22
N ASN A 210 -20.04 -3.10 6.93
CA ASN A 210 -20.24 -3.22 8.38
C ASN A 210 -21.02 -4.49 8.75
N GLU A 211 -22.06 -4.88 8.00
CA GLU A 211 -22.77 -6.15 8.20
C GLU A 211 -21.83 -7.37 8.15
N LYS A 212 -20.74 -7.27 7.39
CA LYS A 212 -19.72 -8.31 7.25
C LYS A 212 -18.54 -8.16 8.22
N ASN A 213 -18.53 -7.15 9.08
CA ASN A 213 -17.40 -6.79 9.92
C ASN A 213 -16.12 -6.57 9.09
N MET A 214 -16.24 -5.97 7.90
CA MET A 214 -15.12 -5.57 7.08
C MET A 214 -14.67 -4.17 7.45
N ILE A 215 -13.38 -3.93 7.34
CA ILE A 215 -12.77 -2.62 7.61
C ILE A 215 -13.03 -1.68 6.43
N VAL A 216 -13.53 -0.48 6.74
CA VAL A 216 -13.73 0.60 5.78
C VAL A 216 -12.48 1.48 5.79
N ASP A 217 -11.77 1.54 4.66
CA ASP A 217 -10.59 2.38 4.46
C ASP A 217 -10.92 3.60 3.59
N VAL A 218 -10.37 4.76 3.94
CA VAL A 218 -10.55 6.03 3.21
C VAL A 218 -9.23 6.69 2.80
N SER A 219 -8.18 5.91 2.62
CA SER A 219 -6.83 6.39 2.32
C SER A 219 -6.76 7.28 1.07
N HIS A 220 -7.23 6.79 -0.07
CA HIS A 220 -7.30 7.56 -1.33
C HIS A 220 -8.55 8.42 -1.48
N CYS A 221 -9.48 8.31 -0.55
CA CYS A 221 -10.72 9.07 -0.62
C CYS A 221 -10.51 10.56 -0.34
N SER A 222 -11.41 11.39 -0.86
CA SER A 222 -11.53 12.77 -0.37
C SER A 222 -11.88 12.75 1.13
N GLU A 223 -11.46 13.78 1.88
CA GLU A 223 -11.85 13.87 3.29
C GLU A 223 -13.36 13.89 3.47
N GLN A 224 -14.12 14.47 2.51
CA GLN A 224 -15.60 14.49 2.59
C GLN A 224 -16.18 13.06 2.55
N VAL A 225 -15.65 12.18 1.72
CA VAL A 225 -16.05 10.76 1.73
C VAL A 225 -15.74 10.12 3.09
N GLY A 226 -14.60 10.45 3.68
CA GLY A 226 -14.25 9.97 5.01
C GLY A 226 -15.18 10.48 6.12
N TRP A 227 -15.56 11.77 6.09
CA TRP A 227 -16.55 12.34 7.02
C TRP A 227 -17.89 11.63 6.90
N ASP A 228 -18.39 11.47 5.66
CA ASP A 228 -19.64 10.77 5.41
C ASP A 228 -19.58 9.29 5.84
N ALA A 229 -18.45 8.64 5.63
CA ALA A 229 -18.24 7.24 6.04
C ALA A 229 -18.25 7.10 7.58
N MET A 230 -17.56 7.98 8.32
CA MET A 230 -17.60 8.00 9.79
C MET A 230 -18.99 8.28 10.35
N GLU A 231 -19.81 9.10 9.67
CA GLU A 231 -21.18 9.39 10.09
C GLU A 231 -22.08 8.15 10.09
N ILE A 232 -21.89 7.24 9.12
CA ILE A 232 -22.79 6.10 8.89
C ILE A 232 -22.19 4.75 9.32
N SER A 233 -20.87 4.66 9.46
CA SER A 233 -20.23 3.41 9.86
C SER A 233 -20.51 3.08 11.32
N SER A 234 -20.88 1.83 11.58
CA SER A 234 -21.03 1.29 12.94
C SER A 234 -19.71 0.79 13.54
N SER A 235 -18.62 0.84 12.76
CA SER A 235 -17.28 0.40 13.14
C SER A 235 -16.27 1.51 12.82
N PRO A 236 -15.09 1.53 13.45
CA PRO A 236 -14.06 2.49 13.13
C PRO A 236 -13.72 2.52 11.63
N VAL A 237 -13.57 3.73 11.10
CA VAL A 237 -13.08 3.97 9.74
C VAL A 237 -11.58 4.22 9.84
N VAL A 238 -10.80 3.68 8.90
CA VAL A 238 -9.34 3.76 8.95
C VAL A 238 -8.75 4.48 7.73
N VAL A 239 -7.51 4.87 7.85
CA VAL A 239 -6.64 5.34 6.78
C VAL A 239 -5.43 4.41 6.76
N THR A 240 -5.44 3.38 5.93
CA THR A 240 -4.39 2.35 5.93
C THR A 240 -3.04 2.91 5.49
N HIS A 241 -3.03 3.94 4.61
CA HIS A 241 -1.80 4.53 4.08
C HIS A 241 -2.03 5.98 3.59
N SER A 242 -1.36 6.94 4.22
CA SER A 242 -1.44 8.36 3.89
C SER A 242 -0.25 9.12 4.48
N THR A 243 -0.34 10.45 4.55
CA THR A 243 0.62 11.36 5.19
C THR A 243 -0.11 12.51 5.86
N SER A 244 0.63 13.36 6.58
CA SER A 244 0.10 14.63 7.08
C SER A 244 0.16 15.72 6.01
N ALA A 245 -0.97 16.35 5.72
CA ALA A 245 -1.03 17.53 4.86
C ALA A 245 -0.45 18.80 5.51
N ALA A 246 -0.17 18.77 6.81
CA ALA A 246 0.51 19.87 7.52
C ALA A 246 2.01 19.91 7.23
N ILE A 247 2.62 18.74 6.95
CA ILE A 247 4.04 18.61 6.60
C ILE A 247 4.23 18.82 5.09
N VAL A 248 3.54 18.01 4.27
CA VAL A 248 3.60 18.14 2.80
C VAL A 248 2.20 18.34 2.26
N LYS A 249 1.99 19.46 1.58
CA LYS A 249 0.70 19.80 0.97
C LYS A 249 0.48 19.00 -0.29
N HIS A 250 -0.12 17.83 -0.14
CA HIS A 250 -0.42 16.89 -1.21
C HIS A 250 -1.87 16.39 -1.10
N ASP A 251 -2.52 16.07 -2.22
CA ASP A 251 -3.91 15.56 -2.24
C ASP A 251 -4.08 14.24 -1.47
N ARG A 252 -3.00 13.46 -1.33
CA ARG A 252 -2.98 12.22 -0.55
C ARG A 252 -2.88 12.47 0.96
N GLY A 253 -2.34 13.62 1.38
CA GLY A 253 -2.21 13.99 2.79
C GLY A 253 -3.56 14.24 3.44
N LYS A 254 -3.68 13.91 4.72
CA LYS A 254 -4.86 14.18 5.53
C LYS A 254 -4.62 15.41 6.43
N SER A 255 -5.65 16.24 6.59
CA SER A 255 -5.58 17.38 7.50
C SER A 255 -5.59 16.92 8.95
N ASP A 256 -4.99 17.70 9.85
CA ASP A 256 -4.97 17.41 11.30
C ASP A 256 -6.37 17.24 11.87
N LYS A 257 -7.33 18.04 11.37
CA LYS A 257 -8.72 17.93 11.78
C LYS A 257 -9.30 16.56 11.42
N PHE A 258 -9.01 16.08 10.21
CA PHE A 258 -9.50 14.79 9.74
C PHE A 258 -8.79 13.64 10.45
N ALA A 259 -7.45 13.73 10.60
CA ALA A 259 -6.65 12.74 11.31
C ALA A 259 -7.14 12.56 12.76
N ARG A 260 -7.39 13.66 13.48
CA ARG A 260 -7.96 13.62 14.84
C ARG A 260 -9.33 12.95 14.87
N ALA A 261 -10.18 13.25 13.89
CA ALA A 261 -11.51 12.62 13.83
C ALA A 261 -11.45 11.11 13.57
N ILE A 262 -10.49 10.63 12.76
CA ILE A 262 -10.22 9.20 12.59
C ILE A 262 -9.84 8.56 13.93
N ALA A 263 -8.96 9.19 14.70
CA ALA A 263 -8.57 8.71 16.04
C ALA A 263 -9.76 8.70 17.01
N ASP A 264 -10.54 9.79 17.07
CA ASP A 264 -11.74 9.91 17.92
C ASP A 264 -12.81 8.86 17.55
N ASN A 265 -12.86 8.43 16.28
CA ASN A 265 -13.73 7.35 15.80
C ASN A 265 -13.16 5.95 16.15
N GLY A 266 -11.98 5.85 16.74
CA GLY A 266 -11.29 4.60 17.09
C GLY A 266 -10.49 3.98 15.93
N GLY A 267 -10.31 4.70 14.84
CA GLY A 267 -9.50 4.30 13.69
C GLY A 267 -8.02 4.61 13.86
N PHE A 268 -7.25 4.40 12.80
CA PHE A 268 -5.82 4.71 12.72
C PHE A 268 -5.45 5.31 11.38
N LEU A 269 -4.24 5.89 11.30
CA LEU A 269 -3.61 6.35 10.07
C LEU A 269 -2.23 5.71 9.92
N GLY A 270 -2.03 4.97 8.82
CA GLY A 270 -0.76 4.42 8.39
C GLY A 270 0.06 5.43 7.58
N VAL A 271 1.33 5.60 7.91
CA VAL A 271 2.19 6.54 7.20
C VAL A 271 2.93 5.82 6.08
N VAL A 272 2.79 6.35 4.84
CA VAL A 272 3.46 5.80 3.65
C VAL A 272 4.93 6.20 3.61
N VAL A 273 5.73 5.42 2.86
CA VAL A 273 7.14 5.76 2.58
C VAL A 273 7.35 6.24 1.13
N ILE A 274 6.29 6.72 0.49
CA ILE A 274 6.32 7.13 -0.92
C ILE A 274 6.94 8.54 -1.06
N PRO A 275 8.04 8.71 -1.81
CA PRO A 275 8.59 10.03 -2.12
C PRO A 275 7.53 10.90 -2.81
N GLY A 276 7.60 12.20 -2.65
CA GLY A 276 6.56 13.10 -3.16
C GLY A 276 5.31 13.19 -2.29
N PHE A 277 5.06 12.21 -1.39
CA PHE A 277 4.03 12.31 -0.36
C PHE A 277 4.62 12.73 0.98
N ILE A 278 5.85 12.29 1.27
CA ILE A 278 6.56 12.59 2.52
C ILE A 278 7.55 13.76 2.39
N GLN A 279 7.87 14.18 1.17
CA GLN A 279 8.70 15.34 0.84
C GLN A 279 8.26 15.93 -0.49
N GLU A 280 8.46 17.25 -0.70
CA GLU A 280 8.10 17.94 -1.95
C GLU A 280 9.06 17.63 -3.14
N THR A 281 9.85 16.57 -3.05
CA THR A 281 10.81 16.16 -4.06
C THR A 281 10.62 14.69 -4.45
N SER A 282 11.26 14.26 -5.55
CA SER A 282 11.27 12.86 -5.98
C SER A 282 12.13 11.96 -5.09
N THR A 283 13.05 12.54 -4.32
CA THR A 283 13.92 11.83 -3.39
C THR A 283 13.60 12.29 -1.98
N ALA A 284 13.25 11.34 -1.13
CA ALA A 284 12.99 11.54 0.28
C ALA A 284 13.95 10.68 1.12
N THR A 285 14.00 10.95 2.41
CA THR A 285 14.75 10.18 3.39
C THR A 285 13.80 9.57 4.43
N LEU A 286 14.30 8.65 5.24
CA LEU A 286 13.52 8.17 6.38
C LEU A 286 13.34 9.24 7.45
N ASP A 287 14.22 10.24 7.55
CA ASP A 287 14.03 11.39 8.45
C ASP A 287 12.81 12.23 8.03
N ASP A 288 12.65 12.47 6.71
CA ASP A 288 11.43 13.11 6.17
C ASP A 288 10.17 12.32 6.53
N TRP A 289 10.24 10.99 6.48
CA TRP A 289 9.14 10.11 6.87
C TRP A 289 8.85 10.19 8.37
N ALA A 290 9.88 10.22 9.23
CA ALA A 290 9.74 10.31 10.68
C ALA A 290 9.01 11.58 11.10
N LEU A 291 9.21 12.72 10.43
CA LEU A 291 8.48 13.96 10.70
C LEU A 291 6.95 13.77 10.58
N HIS A 292 6.47 12.96 9.62
CA HIS A 292 5.04 12.65 9.51
C HIS A 292 4.55 11.80 10.67
N ILE A 293 5.33 10.79 11.11
CA ILE A 293 5.00 9.95 12.27
C ILE A 293 4.86 10.81 13.51
N GLU A 294 5.88 11.62 13.81
CA GLU A 294 5.91 12.48 15.00
C GLU A 294 4.74 13.45 15.05
N HIS A 295 4.51 14.15 13.93
CA HIS A 295 3.39 15.08 13.83
C HIS A 295 2.04 14.38 14.04
N LEU A 296 1.83 13.22 13.39
CA LEU A 296 0.57 12.48 13.52
C LEU A 296 0.39 11.89 14.92
N VAL A 297 1.47 11.47 15.58
CA VAL A 297 1.42 11.06 17.00
C VAL A 297 1.01 12.23 17.91
N ASP A 298 1.51 13.43 17.66
CA ASP A 298 1.09 14.63 18.41
C ASP A 298 -0.40 15.00 18.14
N VAL A 299 -0.90 14.74 16.94
CA VAL A 299 -2.29 15.04 16.55
C VAL A 299 -3.29 13.96 17.00
N MET A 300 -2.95 12.70 16.86
CA MET A 300 -3.86 11.54 16.98
C MET A 300 -3.64 10.75 18.28
N GLY A 301 -2.42 10.80 18.84
CA GLY A 301 -1.95 9.87 19.86
C GLY A 301 -1.31 8.62 19.24
N ILE A 302 -0.33 8.03 19.94
CA ILE A 302 0.49 6.93 19.44
C ILE A 302 -0.32 5.66 19.10
N ASP A 303 -1.42 5.43 19.80
CA ASP A 303 -2.28 4.25 19.60
C ASP A 303 -3.08 4.30 18.27
N HIS A 304 -3.04 5.44 17.56
CA HIS A 304 -3.78 5.69 16.32
C HIS A 304 -2.89 5.93 15.10
N VAL A 305 -1.56 5.80 15.25
CA VAL A 305 -0.61 5.95 14.14
C VAL A 305 0.07 4.61 13.89
N CYS A 306 0.11 4.21 12.64
CA CYS A 306 0.77 2.97 12.22
C CYS A 306 1.59 3.19 10.94
N ILE A 307 2.14 2.13 10.39
CA ILE A 307 2.94 2.14 9.17
C ILE A 307 2.17 1.40 8.08
N GLY A 308 1.99 2.07 6.94
CA GLY A 308 1.43 1.48 5.74
C GLY A 308 2.30 1.90 4.57
N THR A 309 3.34 1.12 4.30
CA THR A 309 4.46 1.53 3.44
C THR A 309 4.05 1.86 2.02
N ASP A 310 3.04 1.17 1.49
CA ASP A 310 2.58 1.25 0.10
C ASP A 310 3.73 1.06 -0.91
N LYS A 311 4.79 0.35 -0.51
CA LYS A 311 5.99 0.17 -1.32
C LYS A 311 6.65 -1.18 -1.07
N LEU A 312 6.89 -1.92 -2.14
CA LEU A 312 7.61 -3.20 -2.13
C LEU A 312 9.03 -3.11 -2.72
N GLY A 313 9.43 -1.94 -3.17
CA GLY A 313 10.66 -1.75 -3.92
C GLY A 313 10.48 -1.96 -5.43
N PRO A 314 11.58 -1.99 -6.16
CA PRO A 314 11.58 -2.19 -7.59
C PRO A 314 11.00 -3.55 -7.95
N GLY A 315 10.20 -3.60 -9.02
CA GLY A 315 9.69 -4.87 -9.56
C GLY A 315 10.81 -5.81 -10.02
N PRO A 316 10.49 -7.08 -10.32
CA PRO A 316 11.47 -8.07 -10.75
C PRO A 316 12.33 -7.57 -11.90
N GLY A 317 13.65 -7.64 -11.76
CA GLY A 317 14.61 -7.23 -12.79
C GLY A 317 14.64 -5.74 -13.11
N THR A 318 14.02 -4.90 -12.30
CA THR A 318 13.91 -3.44 -12.55
C THR A 318 15.28 -2.79 -12.73
N GLU A 319 16.29 -3.22 -12.00
CA GLU A 319 17.67 -2.70 -12.15
C GLU A 319 18.23 -2.95 -13.55
N THR A 320 17.88 -4.05 -14.18
CA THR A 320 18.30 -4.39 -15.55
C THR A 320 17.36 -3.85 -16.62
N LEU A 321 16.14 -3.42 -16.25
CA LEU A 321 15.19 -2.79 -17.16
C LEU A 321 15.54 -1.33 -17.50
N PHE A 322 16.62 -0.77 -16.95
CA PHE A 322 17.09 0.59 -17.28
C PHE A 322 17.50 0.77 -18.74
N GLU A 323 17.88 -0.32 -19.41
CA GLU A 323 18.24 -0.31 -20.84
C GLU A 323 17.01 -0.27 -21.76
N TYR A 324 15.81 -0.51 -21.23
CA TYR A 324 14.58 -0.43 -22.01
C TYR A 324 14.28 1.02 -22.42
N PRO A 325 13.69 1.22 -23.61
CA PRO A 325 13.29 2.55 -24.04
C PRO A 325 12.44 3.25 -22.98
N LYS A 326 12.90 4.42 -22.52
CA LYS A 326 12.18 5.21 -21.51
C LYS A 326 10.83 5.73 -22.01
N GLU A 327 10.68 5.86 -23.32
CA GLU A 327 9.45 6.31 -23.99
C GLU A 327 9.06 5.34 -25.09
N MET A 328 7.82 4.90 -25.07
CA MET A 328 7.22 4.20 -26.20
C MET A 328 6.24 5.12 -26.91
N PRO A 329 6.19 5.08 -28.26
CA PRO A 329 5.18 5.77 -29.02
C PRO A 329 3.79 5.34 -28.55
N GLY A 330 3.00 6.27 -28.03
CA GLY A 330 1.60 6.03 -27.61
C GLY A 330 1.35 5.79 -26.13
N MET A 331 2.38 5.63 -25.29
CA MET A 331 2.19 5.72 -23.85
C MET A 331 2.21 7.17 -23.39
N ARG A 332 1.14 7.59 -22.74
CA ARG A 332 1.14 8.88 -22.06
C ARG A 332 2.10 8.83 -20.88
N PRO A 333 3.03 9.79 -20.76
CA PRO A 333 3.77 9.97 -19.53
C PRO A 333 2.76 10.02 -18.40
N GLY A 334 2.97 9.27 -17.33
CA GLY A 334 2.09 9.35 -16.18
C GLY A 334 1.14 8.19 -15.90
N HIS A 335 1.13 7.15 -16.71
CA HIS A 335 0.32 5.96 -16.44
C HIS A 335 0.69 5.30 -15.10
N PHE A 336 1.90 5.52 -14.60
CA PHE A 336 2.41 5.06 -13.31
C PHE A 336 2.63 6.16 -12.30
N ASN A 337 2.27 7.39 -12.63
CA ASN A 337 2.35 8.48 -11.71
C ASN A 337 1.03 8.57 -10.94
N TRP A 338 1.10 8.55 -9.63
CA TRP A 338 0.00 8.73 -8.68
C TRP A 338 -0.90 9.92 -9.00
N SER A 339 -0.32 10.93 -9.62
CA SER A 339 -0.96 12.13 -10.05
C SER A 339 -1.16 12.19 -11.57
N GLY A 340 -0.88 11.12 -12.31
CA GLY A 340 -1.05 11.02 -13.77
C GLY A 340 -2.46 11.30 -14.25
N PHE A 341 -3.43 11.12 -13.39
CA PHE A 341 -4.83 11.46 -13.64
C PHE A 341 -5.10 12.95 -13.77
N ARG A 342 -4.17 13.80 -13.34
CA ARG A 342 -4.31 15.26 -13.30
C ARG A 342 -3.21 15.96 -14.07
N GLU A 343 -2.70 15.36 -15.12
CA GLU A 343 -1.61 15.94 -15.90
C GLU A 343 -1.96 17.32 -16.45
N GLU A 344 -3.18 17.50 -16.93
CA GLU A 344 -3.70 18.80 -17.38
C GLU A 344 -3.87 19.82 -16.25
N HIS A 345 -4.04 19.37 -15.01
CA HIS A 345 -4.17 20.23 -13.84
C HIS A 345 -2.85 20.49 -13.15
N ARG A 346 -1.86 19.62 -13.33
CA ARG A 346 -0.55 19.75 -12.72
C ARG A 346 0.23 20.94 -13.18
N VAL A 347 0.13 21.27 -14.45
CA VAL A 347 0.81 22.44 -15.04
C VAL A 347 0.28 23.73 -14.43
N ASN A 348 -0.95 23.72 -13.93
CA ASN A 348 -1.66 24.87 -13.40
C ASN A 348 -1.96 24.82 -11.91
N ASP A 349 -1.82 23.66 -11.29
CA ASP A 349 -2.07 23.46 -9.87
C ASP A 349 -0.74 23.34 -9.11
N ASN A 350 -0.30 24.45 -8.59
CA ASN A 350 0.92 24.55 -7.80
C ASN A 350 0.92 23.69 -6.53
N GLY A 351 -0.21 23.08 -6.17
CA GLY A 351 -0.32 22.18 -5.03
C GLY A 351 0.26 20.80 -5.28
N LEU A 352 0.47 20.41 -6.55
CA LEU A 352 1.03 19.12 -6.94
C LEU A 352 2.27 19.28 -7.82
N GLY A 353 2.80 20.46 -7.91
CA GLY A 353 3.86 20.90 -8.83
C GLY A 353 5.20 20.16 -8.72
N LEU A 354 5.20 18.90 -8.28
CA LEU A 354 6.36 18.06 -8.41
C LEU A 354 6.58 17.76 -9.89
N PRO A 355 7.78 18.09 -10.42
CA PRO A 355 8.16 17.60 -11.72
C PRO A 355 7.96 16.10 -11.73
N TYR A 356 7.53 15.52 -12.86
CA TYR A 356 7.50 14.08 -13.03
C TYR A 356 8.85 13.52 -12.59
N PRO A 357 8.95 12.79 -11.48
CA PRO A 357 10.19 12.16 -11.15
C PRO A 357 10.48 11.19 -12.28
N GLN A 358 11.67 11.29 -12.86
CA GLN A 358 12.17 10.17 -13.62
C GLN A 358 12.08 8.97 -12.69
N TYR A 359 11.57 7.85 -13.15
CA TYR A 359 11.33 6.67 -12.31
C TYR A 359 12.60 6.25 -11.56
N ASP A 360 13.75 6.55 -12.15
CA ASP A 360 15.08 6.26 -11.60
C ASP A 360 15.45 7.14 -10.38
N ASP A 361 14.80 8.30 -10.23
CA ASP A 361 15.05 9.26 -9.14
C ASP A 361 13.98 9.17 -8.01
N TYR A 362 12.96 8.31 -8.20
CA TYR A 362 11.83 8.20 -7.28
C TYR A 362 12.12 7.20 -6.18
N LYS A 363 12.82 7.65 -5.15
CA LYS A 363 13.27 6.79 -4.04
C LYS A 363 13.12 7.44 -2.67
N THR A 364 12.93 6.61 -1.68
CA THR A 364 13.10 6.94 -0.28
C THR A 364 14.39 6.30 0.19
N ILE A 365 15.39 7.12 0.50
CA ILE A 365 16.69 6.64 0.98
C ILE A 365 16.49 5.98 2.34
N GLY A 366 16.97 4.75 2.45
CA GLY A 366 16.79 3.90 3.64
C GLY A 366 15.58 2.98 3.59
N TYR A 367 14.63 3.18 2.64
CA TYR A 367 13.56 2.24 2.33
C TYR A 367 13.38 2.11 0.82
N GLU A 368 14.21 1.33 0.19
CA GLU A 368 14.19 1.14 -1.25
C GLU A 368 13.41 -0.12 -1.66
N GLN A 369 13.34 -1.11 -0.79
CA GLN A 369 12.70 -2.41 -0.99
C GLN A 369 12.08 -2.95 0.30
N PHE A 370 11.24 -3.97 0.19
CA PHE A 370 10.51 -4.56 1.32
C PHE A 370 11.42 -5.09 2.43
N THR A 371 12.61 -5.59 2.08
CA THR A 371 13.61 -6.07 3.06
C THR A 371 14.25 -4.96 3.88
N ASP A 372 13.99 -3.69 3.56
CA ASP A 372 14.49 -2.53 4.31
C ASP A 372 13.56 -2.14 5.47
N TRP A 373 12.48 -2.89 5.68
CA TRP A 373 11.51 -2.62 6.76
C TRP A 373 12.15 -2.46 8.15
N PRO A 374 13.20 -3.23 8.54
CA PRO A 374 13.90 -3.03 9.80
C PRO A 374 14.46 -1.62 9.99
N ASN A 375 14.80 -0.90 8.91
CA ASN A 375 15.32 0.46 9.00
C ASN A 375 14.29 1.45 9.57
N LEU A 376 12.98 1.22 9.33
CA LEU A 376 11.91 2.02 9.92
C LEU A 376 11.90 1.88 11.44
N THR A 377 12.00 0.64 11.95
CA THR A 377 12.10 0.38 13.40
C THR A 377 13.38 0.94 13.97
N CYS A 378 14.53 0.73 13.31
CA CYS A 378 15.80 1.27 13.76
C CYS A 378 15.72 2.79 13.89
N LEU A 379 15.26 3.51 12.89
CA LEU A 379 15.11 4.96 12.95
C LEU A 379 14.24 5.40 14.14
N LEU A 380 13.06 4.80 14.29
CA LEU A 380 12.13 5.17 15.37
C LEU A 380 12.67 4.95 16.77
N TYR A 381 13.67 4.08 16.98
CA TYR A 381 14.18 3.72 18.30
C TYR A 381 15.65 4.10 18.54
N THR A 382 16.43 4.40 17.49
CA THR A 382 17.87 4.78 17.64
C THR A 382 18.12 6.29 17.53
N SER A 383 17.17 7.07 16.97
CA SER A 383 17.31 8.52 16.88
C SER A 383 16.67 9.21 18.07
N ASP A 384 17.41 10.12 18.69
CA ASP A 384 16.86 11.20 19.49
C ASP A 384 16.34 12.26 18.50
N ALA A 385 15.24 12.00 17.86
CA ALA A 385 14.64 12.88 16.84
C ALA A 385 14.16 14.23 17.42
N ALA A 386 14.61 14.59 18.62
CA ALA A 386 14.26 15.82 19.34
C ALA A 386 15.42 16.81 19.46
N ASP A 387 16.65 16.50 19.02
CA ASP A 387 17.83 17.33 19.30
C ASP A 387 18.55 17.89 18.05
N GLU A 388 18.00 17.76 16.84
CA GLU A 388 18.43 18.50 15.64
C GLU A 388 17.20 19.16 14.98
#